data_799795f70c89c6b100f868e23f8250d6
#
_entry.id   799795f70c89c6b100f868e23f8250d6
#
_cell.length_a   1.000
_cell.length_b   1.000
_cell.length_c   1.000
_cell.angle_alpha   90.00
_cell.angle_beta   90.00
_cell.angle_gamma   90.00
#
_symmetry.space_group_name_H-M   'P 1'
#
loop_
_entity.id
_entity.type
_entity.pdbx_description
1 polymer ?
#
loop_
_entity_poly.entity_id
_entity_poly.type
_entity_poly.pdbx_seq_one_letter_code
_entity_poly.pdbx_strand_id
1 'polypeptide(L)'
;MYSNAELFIMASDPRAVKEIFLNNVTLSAEDGADGCIDIDAEKERLSVIWDLAHLSIRELISRTGLSQTAFAKQVGVPLRTVQDWCGEKRACPTYVRFLLAEHYKLL
;
A
#
# COMPACT_ATOMS: atom_id res chain seq x y z
N MET A 1 -13.67 -6.69 10.68
CA MET A 1 -12.72 -6.91 9.59
C MET A 1 -12.21 -5.59 9.04
N TYR A 2 -10.92 -5.48 8.77
CA TYR A 2 -10.33 -4.24 8.29
C TYR A 2 -10.47 -4.11 6.78
N SER A 3 -10.73 -2.90 6.29
CA SER A 3 -10.66 -2.60 4.85
C SER A 3 -9.20 -2.57 4.38
N ASN A 4 -8.98 -2.67 3.08
CA ASN A 4 -7.64 -2.54 2.51
C ASN A 4 -7.01 -1.18 2.86
N ALA A 5 -7.80 -0.12 2.87
CA ALA A 5 -7.33 1.22 3.25
C ALA A 5 -6.83 1.25 4.69
N GLU A 6 -7.61 0.68 5.61
CA GLU A 6 -7.22 0.62 7.02
C GLU A 6 -5.94 -0.19 7.21
N LEU A 7 -5.83 -1.34 6.54
CA LEU A 7 -4.65 -2.18 6.61
C LEU A 7 -3.41 -1.48 6.05
N PHE A 8 -3.57 -0.76 4.94
CA PHE A 8 -2.47 -0.01 4.34
C PHE A 8 -1.97 1.09 5.28
N ILE A 9 -2.89 1.81 5.91
CA ILE A 9 -2.54 2.86 6.87
C ILE A 9 -1.84 2.27 8.09
N MET A 10 -2.35 1.16 8.63
CA MET A 10 -1.74 0.47 9.76
C MET A 10 -0.32 0.00 9.43
N ALA A 11 -0.13 -0.57 8.25
CA ALA A 11 1.17 -1.04 7.79
C ALA A 11 2.16 0.10 7.55
N SER A 12 1.66 1.30 7.23
CA SER A 12 2.49 2.48 6.96
C SER A 12 3.03 3.15 8.23
N ASP A 13 2.55 2.76 9.41
CA ASP A 13 3.05 3.33 10.67
C ASP A 13 4.54 3.03 10.81
N PRO A 14 5.40 4.07 11.02
CA PRO A 14 6.84 3.84 11.18
C PRO A 14 7.21 2.91 12.33
N ARG A 15 6.32 2.75 13.30
CA ARG A 15 6.53 1.87 14.46
C ARG A 15 6.03 0.45 14.24
N ALA A 16 5.37 0.19 13.10
CA ALA A 16 4.82 -1.13 12.82
C ALA A 16 5.93 -2.12 12.50
N VAL A 17 5.73 -3.36 12.94
CA VAL A 17 6.62 -4.50 12.65
C VAL A 17 5.82 -5.51 11.84
N LYS A 18 6.38 -5.96 10.71
CA LYS A 18 5.67 -6.82 9.77
C LYS A 18 5.09 -8.07 10.40
N GLU A 19 5.88 -8.79 11.19
CA GLU A 19 5.41 -10.02 11.84
C GLU A 19 4.25 -9.77 12.78
N ILE A 20 4.32 -8.69 13.56
CA ILE A 20 3.25 -8.33 14.49
C ILE A 20 1.99 -7.93 13.71
N PHE A 21 2.15 -7.16 12.65
CA PHE A 21 1.05 -6.76 11.76
C PHE A 21 0.34 -7.99 11.19
N LEU A 22 1.10 -8.92 10.61
CA LEU A 22 0.53 -10.12 10.01
C LEU A 22 -0.21 -10.96 11.05
N ASN A 23 0.39 -11.18 12.22
CA ASN A 23 -0.20 -12.02 13.26
C ASN A 23 -1.44 -11.39 13.89
N ASN A 24 -1.38 -10.11 14.23
CA ASN A 24 -2.52 -9.44 14.88
C ASN A 24 -3.73 -9.32 13.95
N VAL A 25 -3.51 -8.99 12.69
CA VAL A 25 -4.61 -8.87 11.73
C VAL A 25 -5.20 -10.23 11.43
N THR A 26 -4.38 -11.27 11.27
CA THR A 26 -4.85 -12.63 11.03
C THR A 26 -5.67 -13.14 12.22
N LEU A 27 -5.22 -12.91 13.44
CA LEU A 27 -5.97 -13.30 14.65
C LEU A 27 -7.30 -12.57 14.73
N SER A 28 -7.34 -11.28 14.43
CA SER A 28 -8.59 -10.52 14.41
C SER A 28 -9.57 -11.05 13.37
N ALA A 29 -9.07 -11.47 12.23
CA ALA A 29 -9.90 -12.07 11.18
C ALA A 29 -10.45 -13.43 11.61
N GLU A 30 -9.64 -14.25 12.27
CA GLU A 30 -10.08 -15.56 12.79
C GLU A 30 -11.21 -15.41 13.78
N ASP A 31 -11.10 -14.46 14.71
CA ASP A 31 -12.11 -14.24 15.76
C ASP A 31 -13.47 -13.84 15.19
N GLY A 32 -13.49 -13.24 14.00
CA GLY A 32 -14.72 -12.78 13.36
C GLY A 32 -15.26 -13.70 12.28
N ALA A 33 -14.64 -14.84 12.03
CA ALA A 33 -14.95 -15.68 10.89
C ALA A 33 -15.52 -17.04 11.29
N ASP A 34 -16.31 -17.62 10.40
CA ASP A 34 -16.92 -18.96 10.56
C ASP A 34 -15.95 -20.11 10.30
N GLY A 35 -14.68 -19.91 10.52
CA GLY A 35 -13.66 -20.94 10.33
C GLY A 35 -13.32 -21.26 8.88
N CYS A 36 -13.72 -20.41 7.95
CA CYS A 36 -13.52 -20.61 6.51
C CYS A 36 -12.37 -19.78 5.93
N ILE A 37 -11.54 -19.17 6.78
CA ILE A 37 -10.42 -18.34 6.30
C ILE A 37 -9.19 -19.21 6.07
N ASP A 38 -8.62 -19.09 4.86
CA ASP A 38 -7.32 -19.65 4.57
C ASP A 38 -6.27 -18.68 5.15
N ILE A 39 -5.68 -19.09 6.27
CA ILE A 39 -4.71 -18.27 7.00
C ILE A 39 -3.47 -17.97 6.15
N ASP A 40 -2.99 -18.93 5.39
CA ASP A 40 -1.80 -18.75 4.54
C ASP A 40 -2.07 -17.75 3.41
N ALA A 41 -3.21 -17.86 2.75
CA ALA A 41 -3.61 -16.93 1.70
C ALA A 41 -3.82 -15.53 2.27
N GLU A 42 -4.40 -15.42 3.48
CA GLU A 42 -4.60 -14.14 4.14
C GLU A 42 -3.28 -13.49 4.53
N LYS A 43 -2.33 -14.27 5.06
CA LYS A 43 -0.99 -13.75 5.37
C LYS A 43 -0.26 -13.27 4.12
N GLU A 44 -0.41 -13.98 3.01
CA GLU A 44 0.19 -13.59 1.75
C GLU A 44 -0.40 -12.26 1.25
N ARG A 45 -1.71 -12.11 1.30
CA ARG A 45 -2.39 -10.85 0.95
C ARG A 45 -1.90 -9.69 1.83
N LEU A 46 -1.83 -9.91 3.15
CA LEU A 46 -1.36 -8.91 4.09
C LEU A 46 0.10 -8.55 3.86
N SER A 47 0.93 -9.53 3.48
CA SER A 47 2.32 -9.28 3.14
C SER A 47 2.46 -8.36 1.93
N VAL A 48 1.61 -8.55 0.91
CA VAL A 48 1.59 -7.66 -0.26
C VAL A 48 1.19 -6.25 0.16
N ILE A 49 0.16 -6.11 0.99
CA ILE A 49 -0.27 -4.79 1.50
C ILE A 49 0.87 -4.12 2.27
N TRP A 50 1.56 -4.87 3.14
CA TRP A 50 2.70 -4.37 3.89
C TRP A 50 3.80 -3.86 2.98
N ASP A 51 4.19 -4.67 2.00
CA ASP A 51 5.26 -4.31 1.08
C ASP A 51 4.91 -3.06 0.26
N LEU A 52 3.67 -2.97 -0.23
CA LEU A 52 3.20 -1.79 -0.97
C LEU A 52 3.18 -0.53 -0.08
N ALA A 53 2.82 -0.67 1.19
CA ALA A 53 2.80 0.44 2.12
C ALA A 53 4.20 0.99 2.40
N HIS A 54 5.24 0.18 2.22
CA HIS A 54 6.63 0.56 2.44
C HIS A 54 7.39 0.86 1.16
N LEU A 55 6.75 0.78 -0.01
CA LEU A 55 7.38 1.21 -1.26
C LEU A 55 7.53 2.72 -1.31
N SER A 56 8.65 3.20 -1.87
CA SER A 56 8.77 4.60 -2.22
C SER A 56 7.83 4.92 -3.38
N ILE A 57 7.46 6.18 -3.53
CA ILE A 57 6.61 6.59 -4.66
C ILE A 57 7.31 6.33 -6.01
N ARG A 58 8.63 6.45 -6.05
CA ARG A 58 9.42 6.14 -7.24
C ARG A 58 9.26 4.67 -7.63
N GLU A 59 9.36 3.77 -6.66
CA GLU A 59 9.19 2.33 -6.89
C GLU A 59 7.76 1.99 -7.30
N LEU A 60 6.77 2.65 -6.70
CA LEU A 60 5.37 2.46 -7.05
C LEU A 60 5.12 2.85 -8.51
N ILE A 61 5.63 4.00 -8.95
CA ILE A 61 5.51 4.45 -10.34
C ILE A 61 6.22 3.46 -11.27
N SER A 62 7.39 2.97 -10.87
CA SER A 62 8.14 1.97 -11.64
C SER A 62 7.30 0.71 -11.90
N ARG A 63 6.52 0.28 -10.92
CA ARG A 63 5.65 -0.89 -11.06
C ARG A 63 4.48 -0.66 -12.03
N THR A 64 4.10 0.58 -12.29
CA THR A 64 3.06 0.90 -13.28
C THR A 64 3.55 0.77 -14.71
N GLY A 65 4.86 0.75 -14.92
CA GLY A 65 5.45 0.75 -16.25
C GLY A 65 5.44 2.09 -16.95
N LEU A 66 5.00 3.16 -16.27
CA LEU A 66 4.90 4.50 -16.84
C LEU A 66 6.10 5.35 -16.45
N SER A 67 6.44 6.32 -17.33
CA SER A 67 7.38 7.37 -16.96
C SER A 67 6.71 8.33 -15.96
N GLN A 68 7.51 9.15 -15.29
CA GLN A 68 6.96 10.16 -14.37
C GLN A 68 6.02 11.12 -15.10
N THR A 69 6.37 11.52 -16.31
CA THR A 69 5.56 12.42 -17.14
C THR A 69 4.23 11.77 -17.51
N ALA A 70 4.26 10.52 -17.98
CA ALA A 70 3.05 9.79 -18.35
C ALA A 70 2.18 9.53 -17.12
N PHE A 71 2.79 9.16 -16.01
CA PHE A 71 2.08 8.94 -14.74
C PHE A 71 1.37 10.22 -14.29
N ALA A 72 2.08 11.35 -14.26
CA ALA A 72 1.52 12.63 -13.84
C ALA A 72 0.31 13.02 -14.70
N LYS A 73 0.42 12.83 -16.01
CA LYS A 73 -0.65 13.13 -16.95
C LYS A 73 -1.86 12.23 -16.73
N GLN A 74 -1.64 10.96 -16.48
CA GLN A 74 -2.72 9.98 -16.31
C GLN A 74 -3.50 10.19 -15.02
N VAL A 75 -2.82 10.51 -13.92
CA VAL A 75 -3.47 10.70 -12.63
C VAL A 75 -3.89 12.14 -12.35
N GLY A 76 -3.54 13.08 -13.22
CA GLY A 76 -3.93 14.47 -13.05
C GLY A 76 -3.15 15.23 -12.00
N VAL A 77 -1.95 14.77 -11.67
CA VAL A 77 -1.07 15.44 -10.71
C VAL A 77 -0.01 16.24 -11.49
N PRO A 78 0.32 17.46 -11.04
CA PRO A 78 1.39 18.23 -11.70
C PRO A 78 2.71 17.46 -11.72
N LEU A 79 3.41 17.48 -12.85
CA LEU A 79 4.69 16.79 -12.98
C LEU A 79 5.69 17.21 -11.88
N ARG A 80 5.69 18.50 -11.55
CA ARG A 80 6.55 19.03 -10.49
C ARG A 80 6.30 18.32 -9.16
N THR A 81 5.04 18.08 -8.83
CA THR A 81 4.67 17.36 -7.61
C THR A 81 5.17 15.93 -7.63
N VAL A 82 5.02 15.24 -8.77
CA VAL A 82 5.53 13.87 -8.92
C VAL A 82 7.05 13.84 -8.77
N GLN A 83 7.74 14.80 -9.36
CA GLN A 83 9.20 14.91 -9.25
C GLN A 83 9.64 15.16 -7.80
N ASP A 84 8.90 16.02 -7.07
CA ASP A 84 9.19 16.30 -5.66
C ASP A 84 8.99 15.06 -4.80
N TRP A 85 7.96 14.26 -5.07
CA TRP A 85 7.75 12.99 -4.37
C TRP A 85 8.88 12.01 -4.64
N CYS A 86 9.28 11.86 -5.90
CA CYS A 86 10.35 10.92 -6.29
C CYS A 86 11.72 11.36 -5.76
N GLY A 87 11.93 12.67 -5.66
CA GLY A 87 13.17 13.25 -5.13
C GLY A 87 13.15 13.45 -3.62
N GLU A 88 12.09 13.01 -2.94
CA GLU A 88 11.93 13.11 -1.49
C GLU A 88 11.91 14.56 -0.97
N LYS A 89 11.62 15.53 -1.83
CA LYS A 89 11.44 16.93 -1.41
C LYS A 89 10.11 17.15 -0.72
N ARG A 90 9.11 16.32 -1.06
CA ARG A 90 7.79 16.29 -0.43
C ARG A 90 7.40 14.85 -0.18
N ALA A 91 6.78 14.59 0.95
CA ALA A 91 6.24 13.27 1.24
C ALA A 91 4.93 13.07 0.49
N CYS A 92 4.81 11.95 -0.23
CA CYS A 92 3.53 11.56 -0.80
C CYS A 92 2.63 11.07 0.32
N PRO A 93 1.42 11.64 0.49
CA PRO A 93 0.52 11.20 1.54
C PRO A 93 0.20 9.71 1.44
N THR A 94 0.05 9.05 2.58
CA THR A 94 -0.24 7.61 2.63
C THR A 94 -1.51 7.26 1.87
N TYR A 95 -2.59 8.05 2.03
CA TYR A 95 -3.84 7.77 1.34
C TYR A 95 -3.70 7.89 -0.18
N VAL A 96 -2.85 8.78 -0.66
CA VAL A 96 -2.58 8.90 -2.10
C VAL A 96 -1.87 7.66 -2.61
N ARG A 97 -0.85 7.17 -1.90
CA ARG A 97 -0.14 5.95 -2.26
C ARG A 97 -1.08 4.74 -2.29
N PHE A 98 -1.99 4.65 -1.31
CA PHE A 98 -2.99 3.60 -1.30
C PHE A 98 -3.91 3.67 -2.52
N LEU A 99 -4.46 4.85 -2.82
CA LEU A 99 -5.35 5.04 -3.96
C LEU A 99 -4.66 4.72 -5.28
N LEU A 100 -3.39 5.09 -5.42
CA LEU A 100 -2.62 4.78 -6.61
C LEU A 100 -2.38 3.27 -6.75
N ALA A 101 -2.02 2.61 -5.65
CA ALA A 101 -1.81 1.17 -5.66
C ALA A 101 -3.10 0.43 -6.04
N GLU A 102 -4.23 0.89 -5.56
CA GLU A 102 -5.53 0.31 -5.89
C GLU A 102 -5.92 0.60 -7.34
N HIS A 103 -5.71 1.82 -7.81
CA HIS A 103 -6.01 2.22 -9.18
C HIS A 103 -5.22 1.39 -10.19
N TYR A 104 -3.96 1.13 -9.94
CA TYR A 104 -3.11 0.32 -10.81
C TYR A 104 -3.16 -1.17 -10.50
N LYS A 105 -4.07 -1.59 -9.64
CA LYS A 105 -4.31 -2.99 -9.29
C LYS A 105 -3.06 -3.70 -8.76
N LEU A 106 -2.28 -3.00 -7.97
CA LEU A 106 -1.11 -3.57 -7.30
C LEU A 106 -1.47 -4.30 -6.01
N LEU A 107 -2.64 -3.99 -5.47
CA LEU A 107 -3.19 -4.67 -4.28
C LEU A 107 -3.92 -5.96 -4.65
#